data_a8944e0bfa383c2e596d9a83aaac7df2
#
_entry.id   a8944e0bfa383c2e596d9a83aaac7df2
#
_cell.length_a   1.000
_cell.length_b   1.000
_cell.length_c   1.000
_cell.angle_alpha   90.00
_cell.angle_beta   90.00
_cell.angle_gamma   90.00
#
_symmetry.space_group_name_H-M   'P 1'
#
loop_
_entity.id
_entity.type
_entity.pdbx_description
1 polymer ?
#
loop_
_entity_poly.entity_id
_entity_poly.type
_entity_poly.pdbx_seq_one_letter_code
_entity_poly.pdbx_strand_id
1 'polypeptide(L)'
;MNDQILSVLYVRDVADSARFYAALLESTPQHLTENYAQFDLKPGIALSLWRLGDVIPACDGAGCRTELNFGVENAKEVEKYHERYQALGVTILQKPISLDFGTSMLACDPDGHRLRVIARPG
;
A
#
# COMPACT_ATOMS: atom_id res chain seq x y z
N MET A 1 -2.65 24.09 -12.06
CA MET A 1 -2.40 22.66 -11.97
C MET A 1 -2.77 22.16 -10.58
N ASN A 2 -3.43 21.06 -10.51
CA ASN A 2 -3.74 20.44 -9.23
C ASN A 2 -2.49 19.82 -8.64
N ASP A 3 -2.24 20.07 -7.38
CA ASP A 3 -1.05 19.60 -6.70
C ASP A 3 -1.25 18.27 -5.97
N GLN A 4 -2.31 17.55 -6.32
CA GLN A 4 -2.61 16.29 -5.69
C GLN A 4 -2.18 15.10 -6.56
N ILE A 5 -1.56 14.13 -5.92
CA ILE A 5 -1.20 12.86 -6.57
C ILE A 5 -1.97 11.75 -5.86
N LEU A 6 -2.71 10.96 -6.62
CA LEU A 6 -3.44 9.82 -6.09
C LEU A 6 -2.87 8.54 -6.69
N SER A 7 -2.62 7.55 -5.82
CA SER A 7 -2.38 6.17 -6.25
C SER A 7 -3.72 5.46 -6.16
N VAL A 8 -4.20 4.92 -7.26
CA VAL A 8 -5.47 4.21 -7.28
C VAL A 8 -5.22 2.72 -7.44
N LEU A 9 -5.72 1.94 -6.51
CA LEU A 9 -5.65 0.48 -6.56
C LEU A 9 -7.04 -0.07 -6.85
N TYR A 10 -7.13 -0.96 -7.84
CA TYR A 10 -8.38 -1.64 -8.14
C TYR A 10 -8.49 -2.86 -7.24
N VAL A 11 -9.54 -2.92 -6.43
CA VAL A 11 -9.71 -3.96 -5.41
C VAL A 11 -11.02 -4.69 -5.61
N ARG A 12 -11.07 -5.94 -5.17
CA ARG A 12 -12.29 -6.74 -5.30
C ARG A 12 -13.37 -6.31 -4.32
N ASP A 13 -12.97 -5.95 -3.10
CA ASP A 13 -13.87 -5.59 -2.03
C ASP A 13 -13.33 -4.37 -1.30
N VAL A 14 -14.00 -3.24 -1.49
CA VAL A 14 -13.52 -1.97 -0.91
C VAL A 14 -13.55 -2.01 0.62
N ALA A 15 -14.60 -2.59 1.22
CA ALA A 15 -14.70 -2.64 2.68
C ALA A 15 -13.54 -3.43 3.30
N ASP A 16 -13.22 -4.59 2.74
CA ASP A 16 -12.11 -5.41 3.22
C ASP A 16 -10.77 -4.70 3.04
N SER A 17 -10.57 -4.13 1.86
CA SER A 17 -9.31 -3.42 1.57
C SER A 17 -9.17 -2.16 2.39
N ALA A 18 -10.27 -1.46 2.65
CA ALA A 18 -10.23 -0.27 3.50
C ALA A 18 -9.85 -0.64 4.94
N ARG A 19 -10.37 -1.74 5.47
CA ARG A 19 -9.96 -2.23 6.80
C ARG A 19 -8.48 -2.58 6.81
N PHE A 20 -8.01 -3.25 5.77
CA PHE A 20 -6.60 -3.61 5.64
C PHE A 20 -5.71 -2.36 5.68
N TYR A 21 -6.02 -1.38 4.83
CA TYR A 21 -5.18 -0.18 4.74
C TYR A 21 -5.33 0.73 5.96
N ALA A 22 -6.50 0.78 6.60
CA ALA A 22 -6.66 1.53 7.83
C ALA A 22 -5.73 0.99 8.93
N ALA A 23 -5.63 -0.33 9.05
CA ALA A 23 -4.73 -0.96 10.01
C ALA A 23 -3.27 -0.75 9.62
N LEU A 24 -2.94 -0.97 8.35
CA LEU A 24 -1.57 -0.83 7.86
C LEU A 24 -1.04 0.59 8.02
N LEU A 25 -1.87 1.58 7.66
CA LEU A 25 -1.48 2.98 7.65
C LEU A 25 -1.76 3.69 8.97
N GLU A 26 -2.40 3.02 9.92
CA GLU A 26 -2.84 3.62 11.19
C GLU A 26 -3.64 4.89 10.92
N SER A 27 -4.59 4.79 10.02
CA SER A 27 -5.37 5.92 9.54
C SER A 27 -6.79 5.49 9.26
N THR A 28 -7.69 6.46 9.14
CA THR A 28 -9.06 6.21 8.72
C THR A 28 -9.28 6.85 7.35
N PRO A 29 -10.11 6.26 6.49
CA PRO A 29 -10.35 6.88 5.19
C PRO A 29 -11.16 8.16 5.33
N GLN A 30 -10.83 9.16 4.53
CA GLN A 30 -11.57 10.41 4.47
C GLN A 30 -12.85 10.26 3.66
N HIS A 31 -12.86 9.31 2.72
CA HIS A 31 -14.04 8.92 1.96
C HIS A 31 -14.17 7.43 1.98
N LEU A 32 -15.38 6.93 2.19
CA LEU A 32 -15.65 5.50 2.16
C LEU A 32 -17.06 5.27 1.68
N THR A 33 -17.19 4.62 0.53
CA THR A 33 -18.46 4.16 0.01
C THR A 33 -18.32 2.68 -0.36
N GLU A 34 -19.39 2.07 -0.84
CA GLU A 34 -19.36 0.67 -1.22
C GLU A 34 -18.36 0.37 -2.33
N ASN A 35 -18.11 1.35 -3.23
CA ASN A 35 -17.25 1.13 -4.38
C ASN A 35 -15.99 1.98 -4.40
N TYR A 36 -15.75 2.81 -3.39
CA TYR A 36 -14.60 3.70 -3.39
C TYR A 36 -14.18 4.06 -1.97
N ALA A 37 -12.86 4.16 -1.75
CA ALA A 37 -12.31 4.68 -0.49
C ALA A 37 -11.10 5.53 -0.81
N GLN A 38 -10.83 6.52 0.04
CA GLN A 38 -9.65 7.37 -0.12
C GLN A 38 -9.02 7.64 1.23
N PHE A 39 -7.71 7.45 1.30
CA PHE A 39 -6.89 7.78 2.47
C PHE A 39 -5.97 8.93 2.09
N ASP A 40 -6.09 10.05 2.78
CA ASP A 40 -5.16 11.17 2.61
C ASP A 40 -3.92 10.87 3.44
N LEU A 41 -2.79 10.65 2.78
CA LEU A 41 -1.56 10.23 3.46
C LEU A 41 -0.74 11.42 3.94
N LYS A 42 -0.59 12.40 3.09
CA LYS A 42 0.13 13.66 3.33
C LYS A 42 -0.53 14.73 2.48
N PRO A 43 -0.29 16.01 2.77
CA PRO A 43 -0.80 17.05 1.89
C PRO A 43 -0.40 16.78 0.44
N GLY A 44 -1.39 16.67 -0.43
CA GLY A 44 -1.18 16.45 -1.86
C GLY A 44 -0.96 14.99 -2.26
N ILE A 45 -0.97 14.04 -1.32
CA ILE A 45 -0.74 12.62 -1.63
C ILE A 45 -1.82 11.78 -1.00
N ALA A 46 -2.51 10.97 -1.80
CA ALA A 46 -3.58 10.10 -1.33
C ALA A 46 -3.49 8.71 -1.95
N LEU A 47 -4.05 7.75 -1.24
CA LEU A 47 -4.24 6.39 -1.72
C LEU A 47 -5.73 6.17 -1.89
N SER A 48 -6.16 5.73 -3.06
CA SER A 48 -7.56 5.44 -3.34
C SER A 48 -7.75 3.96 -3.66
N LEU A 49 -8.89 3.43 -3.25
CA LEU A 49 -9.31 2.08 -3.55
C LEU A 49 -10.58 2.17 -4.38
N TRP A 50 -10.59 1.57 -5.55
CA TRP A 50 -11.76 1.59 -6.45
C TRP A 50 -12.16 0.17 -6.76
N ARG A 51 -13.44 -0.13 -6.61
CA ARG A 51 -13.96 -1.48 -6.84
C ARG A 51 -13.69 -1.90 -8.28
N LEU A 52 -12.98 -3.02 -8.44
CA LEU A 52 -12.53 -3.50 -9.75
C LEU A 52 -13.69 -3.64 -10.75
N GLY A 53 -14.83 -4.17 -10.31
CA GLY A 53 -15.98 -4.36 -11.17
C GLY A 53 -16.61 -3.07 -11.68
N ASP A 54 -16.32 -1.94 -11.04
CA ASP A 54 -16.91 -0.64 -11.40
C ASP A 54 -15.95 0.25 -12.18
N VAL A 55 -14.73 -0.20 -12.41
CA VAL A 55 -13.72 0.60 -13.10
C VAL A 55 -14.07 0.75 -14.58
N ILE A 56 -14.03 1.99 -15.07
CA ILE A 56 -14.33 2.32 -16.46
C ILE A 56 -13.19 3.12 -17.05
N PRO A 57 -12.58 2.71 -18.17
CA PRO A 57 -12.80 1.44 -18.88
C PRO A 57 -12.44 0.23 -18.04
N ALA A 58 -13.08 -0.90 -18.34
CA ALA A 58 -12.87 -2.10 -17.56
C ALA A 58 -11.40 -2.55 -17.64
N CYS A 59 -10.89 -3.02 -16.50
CA CYS A 59 -9.54 -3.54 -16.39
C CYS A 59 -9.62 -5.05 -16.17
N ASP A 60 -9.01 -5.82 -17.07
CA ASP A 60 -8.99 -7.28 -16.97
C ASP A 60 -7.58 -7.82 -16.82
N GLY A 61 -6.60 -6.95 -16.66
CA GLY A 61 -5.20 -7.36 -16.55
C GLY A 61 -4.85 -7.84 -15.15
N ALA A 62 -4.13 -8.95 -15.07
CA ALA A 62 -3.53 -9.40 -13.83
C ALA A 62 -2.21 -8.65 -13.66
N GLY A 63 -2.24 -7.47 -13.06
CA GLY A 63 -1.05 -6.65 -13.05
C GLY A 63 -0.38 -6.56 -11.70
N CYS A 64 0.79 -7.17 -11.56
CA CYS A 64 1.71 -6.90 -10.46
C CYS A 64 2.94 -6.16 -10.99
N ARG A 65 2.73 -5.11 -11.75
CA ARG A 65 3.84 -4.38 -12.38
C ARG A 65 4.18 -3.09 -11.67
N THR A 66 3.47 -2.77 -10.60
CA THR A 66 3.74 -1.58 -9.80
C THR A 66 3.75 -1.97 -8.33
N GLU A 67 4.31 -1.11 -7.52
CA GLU A 67 4.29 -1.30 -6.09
C GLU A 67 4.21 0.03 -5.39
N LEU A 68 3.67 0.04 -4.17
CA LEU A 68 3.73 1.20 -3.29
C LEU A 68 5.01 1.08 -2.48
N ASN A 69 5.78 2.13 -2.44
CA ASN A 69 7.01 2.19 -1.66
C ASN A 69 6.82 3.13 -0.49
N PHE A 70 7.06 2.61 0.70
CA PHE A 70 7.06 3.41 1.92
C PHE A 70 8.51 3.59 2.35
N GLY A 71 9.02 4.80 2.23
CA GLY A 71 10.38 5.13 2.63
C GLY A 71 10.48 5.31 4.13
N VAL A 72 11.46 4.67 4.75
CA VAL A 72 11.74 4.83 6.17
C VAL A 72 13.19 5.24 6.36
N GLU A 73 13.52 5.68 7.56
CA GLU A 73 14.78 6.35 7.82
C GLU A 73 16.00 5.42 7.80
N ASN A 74 15.87 4.21 8.32
CA ASN A 74 17.00 3.30 8.43
C ASN A 74 16.54 1.84 8.47
N ALA A 75 17.53 0.91 8.44
CA ALA A 75 17.26 -0.51 8.44
C ALA A 75 16.47 -0.97 9.68
N LYS A 76 16.72 -0.35 10.81
CA LYS A 76 16.01 -0.68 12.05
C LYS A 76 14.51 -0.42 11.90
N GLU A 77 14.14 0.63 11.20
CA GLU A 77 12.73 0.95 10.94
C GLU A 77 12.10 -0.07 10.01
N VAL A 78 12.85 -0.60 9.04
CA VAL A 78 12.35 -1.68 8.18
C VAL A 78 12.00 -2.90 9.04
N GLU A 79 12.86 -3.27 9.99
CA GLU A 79 12.62 -4.39 10.89
C GLU A 79 11.37 -4.17 11.75
N LYS A 80 11.15 -2.95 12.23
CA LYS A 80 9.96 -2.62 13.01
C LYS A 80 8.69 -2.78 12.20
N TYR A 81 8.71 -2.33 10.96
CA TYR A 81 7.55 -2.51 10.07
C TYR A 81 7.30 -3.97 9.75
N HIS A 82 8.38 -4.75 9.60
CA HIS A 82 8.25 -6.18 9.39
C HIS A 82 7.53 -6.86 10.56
N GLU A 83 7.97 -6.57 11.77
CA GLU A 83 7.33 -7.12 12.98
C GLU A 83 5.87 -6.71 13.08
N ARG A 84 5.58 -5.45 12.80
CA ARG A 84 4.23 -4.93 12.86
C ARG A 84 3.34 -5.59 11.80
N TYR A 85 3.83 -5.72 10.58
CA TYR A 85 3.07 -6.36 9.51
C TYR A 85 2.79 -7.82 9.83
N GLN A 86 3.76 -8.53 10.40
CA GLN A 86 3.53 -9.90 10.85
C GLN A 86 2.44 -9.97 11.91
N ALA A 87 2.46 -9.06 12.88
CA ALA A 87 1.46 -9.02 13.94
C ALA A 87 0.06 -8.73 13.37
N LEU A 88 -0.04 -7.97 12.29
CA LEU A 88 -1.30 -7.65 11.62
C LEU A 88 -1.77 -8.76 10.68
N GLY A 89 -0.96 -9.79 10.46
CA GLY A 89 -1.30 -10.87 9.54
C GLY A 89 -1.10 -10.53 8.06
N VAL A 90 -0.31 -9.51 7.76
CA VAL A 90 0.00 -9.13 6.39
C VAL A 90 0.88 -10.21 5.75
N THR A 91 0.59 -10.56 4.50
CA THR A 91 1.39 -11.52 3.76
C THR A 91 2.76 -10.92 3.43
N ILE A 92 3.83 -11.56 3.91
CA ILE A 92 5.20 -11.11 3.65
C ILE A 92 5.76 -11.91 2.48
N LEU A 93 6.16 -11.21 1.42
CA LEU A 93 6.76 -11.81 0.23
C LEU A 93 8.29 -11.90 0.35
N GLN A 94 8.89 -10.97 1.07
CA GLN A 94 10.33 -10.95 1.27
C GLN A 94 10.63 -10.32 2.62
N LYS A 95 11.32 -11.07 3.46
CA LYS A 95 11.80 -10.56 4.76
C LYS A 95 12.83 -9.45 4.50
N PRO A 96 13.11 -8.59 5.49
CA PRO A 96 14.11 -7.55 5.30
C PRO A 96 15.44 -8.11 4.83
N ILE A 97 15.98 -7.55 3.76
CA ILE A 97 17.31 -7.90 3.22
C ILE A 97 18.03 -6.62 2.83
N SER A 98 19.36 -6.72 2.76
CA SER A 98 20.18 -5.63 2.24
C SER A 98 20.33 -5.79 0.73
N LEU A 99 20.00 -4.72 0.02
CA LEU A 99 20.16 -4.62 -1.43
C LEU A 99 21.10 -3.46 -1.72
N ASP A 100 21.53 -3.32 -2.99
CA ASP A 100 22.43 -2.21 -3.37
C ASP A 100 21.85 -0.85 -3.03
N PHE A 101 20.54 -0.71 -3.14
CA PHE A 101 19.86 0.57 -2.90
C PHE A 101 19.33 0.71 -1.47
N GLY A 102 19.64 -0.22 -0.58
CA GLY A 102 19.26 -0.12 0.83
C GLY A 102 18.65 -1.40 1.38
N THR A 103 18.14 -1.33 2.62
CA THR A 103 17.43 -2.43 3.26
C THR A 103 15.96 -2.38 2.87
N SER A 104 15.42 -3.52 2.46
CA SER A 104 14.08 -3.57 1.91
C SER A 104 13.33 -4.80 2.38
N MET A 105 12.03 -4.67 2.57
CA MET A 105 11.11 -5.79 2.72
C MET A 105 9.95 -5.62 1.74
N LEU A 106 9.28 -6.72 1.43
CA LEU A 106 8.16 -6.70 0.50
C LEU A 106 6.99 -7.48 1.08
N ALA A 107 5.83 -6.87 1.02
CA ALA A 107 4.56 -7.48 1.44
C ALA A 107 3.55 -7.35 0.32
N CYS A 108 2.36 -7.89 0.50
CA CYS A 108 1.27 -7.64 -0.43
C CYS A 108 -0.05 -7.48 0.30
N ASP A 109 -0.97 -6.79 -0.36
CA ASP A 109 -2.32 -6.57 0.15
C ASP A 109 -3.24 -7.75 -0.24
N PRO A 110 -4.52 -7.73 0.19
CA PRO A 110 -5.44 -8.84 -0.13
C PRO A 110 -5.66 -9.09 -1.62
N ASP A 111 -5.42 -8.12 -2.47
CA ASP A 111 -5.57 -8.27 -3.92
C ASP A 111 -4.24 -8.54 -4.63
N GLY A 112 -3.15 -8.67 -3.89
CA GLY A 112 -1.85 -8.97 -4.46
C GLY A 112 -1.04 -7.76 -4.86
N HIS A 113 -1.49 -6.55 -4.53
CA HIS A 113 -0.68 -5.37 -4.78
C HIS A 113 0.55 -5.39 -3.87
N ARG A 114 1.70 -5.05 -4.42
CA ARG A 114 2.95 -5.10 -3.68
C ARG A 114 3.18 -3.85 -2.87
N LEU A 115 3.69 -4.05 -1.67
CA LEU A 115 3.95 -3.00 -0.69
C LEU A 115 5.38 -3.16 -0.22
N ARG A 116 6.24 -2.21 -0.54
CA ARG A 116 7.65 -2.26 -0.16
C ARG A 116 7.92 -1.25 0.94
N VAL A 117 8.65 -1.67 1.96
CA VAL A 117 9.18 -0.75 2.97
C VAL A 117 10.68 -0.72 2.76
N ILE A 118 11.24 0.45 2.55
CA ILE A 118 12.63 0.59 2.14
C ILE A 118 13.33 1.73 2.89
N ALA A 119 14.56 1.44 3.32
CA ALA A 119 15.48 2.43 3.87
C ALA A 119 16.67 2.51 2.95
N ARG A 120 16.93 3.69 2.41
CA ARG A 120 18.10 3.88 1.56
C ARG A 120 19.38 3.92 2.39
N PRO A 121 20.54 3.55 1.81
CA PRO A 121 21.80 3.64 2.52
C PRO A 121 22.03 5.08 2.92
N GLY A 122 22.37 5.29 4.18
CA GLY A 122 22.50 6.62 4.76
C GLY A 122 23.76 7.32 4.50
#